data_bb1f9eaf98d06213a23254a121840eb9
#
_entry.id   bb1f9eaf98d06213a23254a121840eb9
#
_cell.length_a   1.000
_cell.length_b   1.000
_cell.length_c   1.000
_cell.angle_alpha   90.00
_cell.angle_beta   90.00
_cell.angle_gamma   90.00
#
_symmetry.space_group_name_H-M   'P 1'
#
loop_
_entity.id
_entity.type
_entity.pdbx_description
1 polymer ?
#
loop_
_entity_poly.entity_id
_entity_poly.type
_entity_poly.pdbx_seq_one_letter_code
_entity_poly.pdbx_strand_id
1 'polypeptide(L)'
;NQMDRIKARQKAQELVSKMTIEEKASQLRYDAPGIPRLGIPEYNWWNEGLHGVARAGTATVFPQAIGMAASFDEELIREVGDIIAEEGRAKYNAACSQNDRDIYKGLTFWAPNINIFRDPRWGRGHETYGEDPYLTATLGKAYVEGLQGNGETMKAFNEREILHMV
;
A
#
# COMPACT_ATOMS: atom_id res chain seq x y z
N ASN A 1 7.44 16.34 9.22
CA ASN A 1 6.66 15.96 10.41
C ASN A 1 6.29 14.49 10.29
N GLN A 2 7.12 13.60 10.82
CA GLN A 2 6.66 12.24 11.07
C GLN A 2 5.36 12.41 11.85
N MET A 3 4.26 12.03 11.21
CA MET A 3 2.99 11.96 11.93
C MET A 3 3.26 11.06 13.12
N ASP A 4 3.24 11.67 14.31
CA ASP A 4 3.54 10.94 15.54
C ASP A 4 2.56 9.78 15.63
N ARG A 5 3.06 8.56 15.45
CA ARG A 5 2.23 7.34 15.46
C ARG A 5 1.43 7.23 16.75
N ILE A 6 1.92 7.82 17.83
CA ILE A 6 1.22 7.88 19.11
C ILE A 6 0.00 8.77 18.98
N LYS A 7 0.15 9.96 18.41
CA LYS A 7 -0.98 10.90 18.19
C LYS A 7 -2.01 10.33 17.20
N ALA A 8 -1.54 9.69 16.13
CA ALA A 8 -2.42 9.03 15.17
C ALA A 8 -3.25 7.92 15.84
N ARG A 9 -2.61 7.09 16.68
CA ARG A 9 -3.30 6.04 17.43
C ARG A 9 -4.29 6.61 18.44
N GLN A 10 -3.93 7.67 19.17
CA GLN A 10 -4.82 8.35 20.11
C GLN A 10 -6.06 8.90 19.40
N LYS A 11 -5.87 9.57 18.25
CA LYS A 11 -6.98 10.07 17.44
C LYS A 11 -7.88 8.95 16.93
N ALA A 12 -7.29 7.85 16.47
CA ALA A 12 -8.04 6.68 16.03
C ALA A 12 -8.85 6.08 17.18
N GLN A 13 -8.27 5.93 18.37
CA GLN A 13 -8.99 5.44 19.56
C GLN A 13 -10.15 6.36 19.95
N GLU A 14 -9.94 7.67 19.90
CA GLU A 14 -11.01 8.64 20.17
C GLU A 14 -12.16 8.49 19.16
N LEU A 15 -11.88 8.37 17.86
CA LEU A 15 -12.91 8.17 16.84
C LEU A 15 -13.64 6.85 17.04
N VAL A 16 -12.90 5.76 17.27
CA VAL A 16 -13.50 4.43 17.50
C VAL A 16 -14.38 4.40 18.75
N SER A 17 -14.02 5.13 19.81
CA SER A 17 -14.84 5.21 21.02
C SER A 17 -16.20 5.87 20.81
N LYS A 18 -16.31 6.71 19.77
CA LYS A 18 -17.56 7.41 19.37
C LYS A 18 -18.43 6.61 18.40
N MET A 19 -17.89 5.52 17.83
CA MET A 19 -18.61 4.68 16.87
C MET A 19 -19.60 3.75 17.57
N THR A 20 -20.76 3.52 16.93
CA THR A 20 -21.66 2.42 17.29
C THR A 20 -21.03 1.07 16.93
N ILE A 21 -21.63 -0.03 17.40
CA ILE A 21 -21.11 -1.37 17.07
C ILE A 21 -21.26 -1.69 15.59
N GLU A 22 -22.36 -1.23 14.97
CA GLU A 22 -22.64 -1.37 13.55
C GLU A 22 -21.62 -0.59 12.71
N GLU A 23 -21.30 0.63 13.12
CA GLU A 23 -20.28 1.44 12.47
C GLU A 23 -18.90 0.80 12.58
N LYS A 24 -18.52 0.26 13.75
CA LYS A 24 -17.26 -0.49 13.92
C LYS A 24 -17.21 -1.70 13.01
N ALA A 25 -18.29 -2.49 12.95
CA ALA A 25 -18.37 -3.65 12.10
C ALA A 25 -18.26 -3.29 10.61
N SER A 26 -18.88 -2.18 10.19
CA SER A 26 -18.84 -1.71 8.81
C SER A 26 -17.42 -1.33 8.34
N GLN A 27 -16.55 -0.88 9.25
CA GLN A 27 -15.17 -0.52 8.93
C GLN A 27 -14.25 -1.73 8.68
N LEU A 28 -14.70 -2.95 8.98
CA LEU A 28 -13.95 -4.18 8.75
C LEU A 28 -14.08 -4.72 7.32
N ARG A 29 -14.90 -4.09 6.49
CA ARG A 29 -15.05 -4.43 5.07
C ARG A 29 -13.97 -3.75 4.24
N TYR A 30 -13.59 -4.36 3.11
CA TYR A 30 -12.63 -3.75 2.18
C TYR A 30 -13.16 -2.43 1.58
N ASP A 31 -14.47 -2.31 1.42
CA ASP A 31 -15.22 -1.14 0.98
C ASP A 31 -15.84 -0.41 2.18
N ALA A 32 -15.01 0.02 3.12
CA ALA A 32 -15.43 0.67 4.35
C ALA A 32 -16.23 1.95 4.05
N PRO A 33 -17.52 2.02 4.47
CA PRO A 33 -18.34 3.19 4.22
C PRO A 33 -17.89 4.38 5.05
N GLY A 34 -18.19 5.58 4.58
CA GLY A 34 -17.98 6.79 5.37
C GLY A 34 -18.86 6.86 6.61
N ILE A 35 -18.40 7.60 7.62
CA ILE A 35 -19.18 7.93 8.81
C ILE A 35 -19.24 9.47 8.93
N PRO A 36 -20.18 10.12 8.20
CA PRO A 36 -20.21 11.58 8.08
C PRO A 36 -20.28 12.32 9.40
N ARG A 37 -21.04 11.80 10.38
CA ARG A 37 -21.14 12.40 11.71
C ARG A 37 -19.83 12.48 12.49
N LEU A 38 -18.83 11.66 12.11
CA LEU A 38 -17.48 11.64 12.68
C LEU A 38 -16.42 12.24 11.73
N GLY A 39 -16.85 12.73 10.57
CA GLY A 39 -15.94 13.25 9.55
C GLY A 39 -15.02 12.19 8.94
N ILE A 40 -15.43 10.91 8.97
CA ILE A 40 -14.68 9.81 8.40
C ILE A 40 -15.17 9.58 6.97
N PRO A 41 -14.32 9.76 5.96
CA PRO A 41 -14.67 9.46 4.57
C PRO A 41 -14.74 7.94 4.33
N GLU A 42 -15.40 7.55 3.25
CA GLU A 42 -15.29 6.18 2.75
C GLU A 42 -13.86 5.85 2.36
N TYR A 43 -13.49 4.58 2.47
CA TYR A 43 -12.17 4.11 2.10
C TYR A 43 -12.24 2.68 1.57
N ASN A 44 -11.59 2.45 0.43
CA ASN A 44 -11.46 1.11 -0.14
C ASN A 44 -10.05 0.57 0.12
N TRP A 45 -9.95 -0.59 0.78
CA TRP A 45 -8.67 -1.20 1.12
C TRP A 45 -8.13 -2.09 0.00
N TRP A 46 -8.92 -2.35 -1.03
CA TRP A 46 -8.52 -3.27 -2.09
C TRP A 46 -7.73 -2.54 -3.16
N ASN A 47 -6.42 -2.57 -3.02
CA ASN A 47 -5.50 -1.95 -3.96
C ASN A 47 -4.37 -2.93 -4.27
N GLU A 48 -4.00 -3.01 -5.53
CA GLU A 48 -3.02 -3.97 -6.03
C GLU A 48 -1.74 -3.26 -6.47
N GLY A 49 -0.58 -3.85 -6.14
CA GLY A 49 0.73 -3.29 -6.42
C GLY A 49 1.84 -4.34 -6.46
N LEU A 50 1.56 -5.56 -6.90
CA LEU A 50 2.57 -6.65 -6.94
C LEU A 50 3.76 -6.32 -7.82
N HIS A 51 3.52 -5.69 -8.97
CA HIS A 51 4.54 -5.26 -9.91
C HIS A 51 4.16 -3.97 -10.64
N GLY A 52 3.62 -3.04 -9.93
CA GLY A 52 3.09 -1.75 -10.36
C GLY A 52 1.70 -1.51 -9.80
N VAL A 53 1.32 -0.24 -9.71
CA VAL A 53 -0.03 0.12 -9.24
C VAL A 53 -1.06 -0.33 -10.28
N ALA A 54 -2.02 -1.13 -9.87
CA ALA A 54 -3.12 -1.62 -10.69
C ALA A 54 -4.45 -1.41 -9.91
N ARG A 55 -5.53 -1.32 -10.55
CA ARG A 55 -5.99 -1.39 -11.95
C ARG A 55 -6.63 -0.08 -12.40
N ALA A 56 -6.40 1.01 -11.68
CA ALA A 56 -7.02 2.30 -11.93
C ALA A 56 -6.10 3.17 -12.81
N GLY A 57 -6.26 3.10 -14.11
CA GLY A 57 -5.50 3.88 -15.07
C GLY A 57 -4.07 3.38 -15.30
N THR A 58 -3.23 4.24 -15.89
CA THR A 58 -1.85 3.92 -16.26
C THR A 58 -0.90 4.11 -15.09
N ALA A 59 0.08 3.20 -14.97
CA ALA A 59 1.21 3.28 -14.05
C ALA A 59 2.41 2.52 -14.63
N THR A 60 3.57 2.64 -14.01
CA THR A 60 4.74 1.84 -14.37
C THR A 60 4.48 0.36 -14.09
N VAL A 61 4.78 -0.48 -15.08
CA VAL A 61 4.67 -1.94 -14.96
C VAL A 61 6.07 -2.53 -14.85
N PHE A 62 6.31 -3.19 -13.74
CA PHE A 62 7.54 -3.93 -13.47
C PHE A 62 7.39 -5.41 -13.86
N PRO A 63 8.49 -6.17 -13.97
CA PRO A 63 8.40 -7.63 -14.10
C PRO A 63 7.62 -8.27 -12.95
N GLN A 64 7.09 -9.46 -13.17
CA GLN A 64 6.48 -10.27 -12.12
C GLN A 64 7.46 -10.51 -10.96
N ALA A 65 6.94 -10.68 -9.74
CA ALA A 65 7.77 -10.83 -8.55
C ALA A 65 8.83 -11.95 -8.66
N ILE A 66 8.47 -13.08 -9.25
CA ILE A 66 9.41 -14.19 -9.50
C ILE A 66 10.56 -13.77 -10.45
N GLY A 67 10.27 -12.95 -11.44
CA GLY A 67 11.27 -12.41 -12.36
C GLY A 67 12.17 -11.38 -11.69
N MET A 68 11.61 -10.50 -10.88
CA MET A 68 12.38 -9.55 -10.08
C MET A 68 13.28 -10.25 -9.07
N ALA A 69 12.80 -11.33 -8.44
CA ALA A 69 13.59 -12.13 -7.51
C ALA A 69 14.84 -12.77 -8.13
N ALA A 70 14.78 -13.10 -9.42
CA ALA A 70 15.93 -13.65 -10.17
C ALA A 70 17.08 -12.66 -10.33
N SER A 71 16.88 -11.39 -10.04
CA SER A 71 17.97 -10.40 -9.99
C SER A 71 18.87 -10.56 -8.76
N PHE A 72 18.35 -11.10 -7.66
CA PHE A 72 19.01 -11.14 -6.34
C PHE A 72 19.43 -9.76 -5.83
N ASP A 73 18.76 -8.69 -6.30
CA ASP A 73 19.10 -7.30 -6.03
C ASP A 73 18.09 -6.69 -5.05
N GLU A 74 18.48 -6.60 -3.79
CA GLU A 74 17.66 -6.04 -2.71
C GLU A 74 17.38 -4.54 -2.89
N GLU A 75 18.37 -3.78 -3.39
CA GLU A 75 18.23 -2.34 -3.58
C GLU A 75 17.25 -2.04 -4.71
N LEU A 76 17.33 -2.78 -5.82
CA LEU A 76 16.37 -2.70 -6.91
C LEU A 76 14.93 -2.95 -6.42
N ILE A 77 14.73 -3.98 -5.60
CA ILE A 77 13.40 -4.31 -5.09
C ILE A 77 12.87 -3.21 -4.16
N ARG A 78 13.72 -2.58 -3.36
CA ARG A 78 13.35 -1.44 -2.53
C ARG A 78 12.96 -0.24 -3.38
N GLU A 79 13.72 0.08 -4.42
CA GLU A 79 13.42 1.16 -5.36
C GLU A 79 12.09 0.93 -6.08
N VAL A 80 11.82 -0.28 -6.54
CA VAL A 80 10.53 -0.66 -7.14
C VAL A 80 9.38 -0.40 -6.16
N GLY A 81 9.52 -0.78 -4.89
CA GLY A 81 8.54 -0.50 -3.85
C GLY A 81 8.29 1.00 -3.65
N ASP A 82 9.34 1.80 -3.65
CA ASP A 82 9.28 3.25 -3.49
C ASP A 82 8.56 3.92 -4.68
N ILE A 83 8.89 3.54 -5.90
CA ILE A 83 8.21 4.04 -7.12
C ILE A 83 6.71 3.68 -7.09
N ILE A 84 6.36 2.45 -6.72
CA ILE A 84 4.95 2.03 -6.59
C ILE A 84 4.24 2.86 -5.51
N ALA A 85 4.90 3.14 -4.40
CA ALA A 85 4.34 3.99 -3.35
C ALA A 85 4.08 5.43 -3.82
N GLU A 86 5.04 6.01 -4.57
CA GLU A 86 4.90 7.36 -5.12
C GLU A 86 3.76 7.44 -6.14
N GLU A 87 3.71 6.52 -7.10
CA GLU A 87 2.63 6.47 -8.10
C GLU A 87 1.27 6.20 -7.44
N GLY A 88 1.21 5.30 -6.46
CA GLY A 88 0.00 5.02 -5.70
C GLY A 88 -0.51 6.24 -4.95
N ARG A 89 0.36 7.00 -4.33
CA ARG A 89 0.03 8.23 -3.62
C ARG A 89 -0.45 9.31 -4.58
N ALA A 90 0.22 9.51 -5.70
CA ALA A 90 -0.17 10.48 -6.71
C ALA A 90 -1.59 10.19 -7.24
N LYS A 91 -1.87 8.93 -7.55
CA LYS A 91 -3.20 8.48 -8.01
C LYS A 91 -4.28 8.67 -6.93
N TYR A 92 -3.97 8.30 -5.69
CA TYR A 92 -4.87 8.50 -4.56
C TYR A 92 -5.23 9.98 -4.37
N ASN A 93 -4.24 10.87 -4.40
CA ASN A 93 -4.46 12.30 -4.24
C ASN A 93 -5.32 12.86 -5.39
N ALA A 94 -5.03 12.47 -6.63
CA ALA A 94 -5.82 12.86 -7.80
C ALA A 94 -7.28 12.37 -7.70
N ALA A 95 -7.51 11.12 -7.32
CA ALA A 95 -8.84 10.56 -7.13
C ALA A 95 -9.61 11.27 -6.00
N CYS A 96 -8.95 11.50 -4.86
CA CYS A 96 -9.55 12.20 -3.72
C CYS A 96 -9.96 13.63 -4.05
N SER A 97 -9.19 14.34 -4.89
CA SER A 97 -9.55 15.71 -5.33
C SER A 97 -10.86 15.76 -6.12
N GLN A 98 -11.28 14.63 -6.68
CA GLN A 98 -12.53 14.45 -7.43
C GLN A 98 -13.62 13.72 -6.60
N ASN A 99 -13.41 13.53 -5.29
CA ASN A 99 -14.24 12.71 -4.42
C ASN A 99 -14.39 11.24 -4.88
N ASP A 100 -13.43 10.75 -5.65
CA ASP A 100 -13.37 9.37 -6.10
C ASP A 100 -12.56 8.53 -5.09
N ARG A 101 -13.22 7.59 -4.43
CA ARG A 101 -12.63 6.70 -3.44
C ARG A 101 -12.91 5.23 -3.74
N ASP A 102 -13.07 4.94 -5.02
CA ASP A 102 -13.40 3.62 -5.52
C ASP A 102 -12.24 2.62 -5.34
N ILE A 103 -12.53 1.37 -5.59
CA ILE A 103 -11.57 0.25 -5.59
C ILE A 103 -10.34 0.56 -6.44
N TYR A 104 -9.17 0.08 -6.03
CA TYR A 104 -7.86 0.29 -6.66
C TYR A 104 -7.30 1.73 -6.62
N LYS A 105 -7.94 2.63 -5.88
CA LYS A 105 -7.54 4.05 -5.79
C LYS A 105 -7.12 4.46 -4.38
N GLY A 106 -6.90 3.49 -3.50
CA GLY A 106 -6.45 3.70 -2.12
C GLY A 106 -4.95 3.48 -1.94
N LEU A 107 -4.54 3.40 -0.68
CA LEU A 107 -3.13 3.31 -0.25
C LEU A 107 -2.80 2.04 0.55
N THR A 108 -3.75 1.15 0.71
CA THR A 108 -3.53 -0.14 1.37
C THR A 108 -3.27 -1.18 0.30
N PHE A 109 -2.01 -1.46 0.02
CA PHE A 109 -1.62 -2.41 -1.01
C PHE A 109 -1.57 -3.83 -0.47
N TRP A 110 -2.18 -4.77 -1.21
CA TRP A 110 -2.15 -6.21 -0.93
C TRP A 110 -0.93 -6.85 -1.60
N ALA A 111 0.23 -6.32 -1.26
CA ALA A 111 1.52 -6.69 -1.80
C ALA A 111 2.62 -6.44 -0.75
N PRO A 112 3.73 -7.16 -0.84
CA PRO A 112 4.04 -8.29 -1.72
C PRO A 112 3.33 -9.59 -1.32
N ASN A 113 3.32 -10.61 -2.20
CA ASN A 113 2.88 -11.95 -1.84
C ASN A 113 4.01 -12.70 -1.11
N ILE A 114 4.01 -12.63 0.22
CA ILE A 114 4.99 -13.32 1.07
C ILE A 114 4.52 -14.76 1.30
N ASN A 115 4.91 -15.63 0.38
CA ASN A 115 4.66 -17.05 0.45
C ASN A 115 5.80 -17.83 -0.24
N ILE A 116 5.88 -19.12 0.01
CA ILE A 116 6.89 -19.99 -0.58
C ILE A 116 6.27 -20.75 -1.76
N PHE A 117 6.94 -20.71 -2.91
CA PHE A 117 6.56 -21.43 -4.10
C PHE A 117 6.85 -22.93 -3.94
N ARG A 118 5.91 -23.67 -3.35
CA ARG A 118 6.09 -25.08 -2.94
C ARG A 118 5.80 -26.07 -4.05
N ASP A 119 4.93 -25.73 -5.00
CA ASP A 119 4.42 -26.66 -6.00
C ASP A 119 4.23 -25.93 -7.33
N PRO A 120 4.84 -26.43 -8.42
CA PRO A 120 4.75 -25.78 -9.75
C PRO A 120 3.34 -25.75 -10.33
N ARG A 121 2.40 -26.53 -9.78
CA ARG A 121 0.99 -26.51 -10.17
C ARG A 121 0.23 -25.32 -9.58
N TRP A 122 0.80 -24.63 -8.60
CA TRP A 122 0.16 -23.46 -8.00
C TRP A 122 0.13 -22.29 -8.97
N GLY A 123 -1.06 -21.87 -9.40
CA GLY A 123 -1.27 -20.86 -10.43
C GLY A 123 -0.81 -19.45 -10.08
N ARG A 124 -0.50 -19.18 -8.81
CA ARG A 124 -0.03 -17.86 -8.31
C ARG A 124 1.45 -17.85 -7.91
N GLY A 125 2.21 -18.87 -8.28
CA GLY A 125 3.63 -18.96 -7.94
C GLY A 125 4.46 -17.78 -8.45
N HIS A 126 4.11 -17.24 -9.60
CA HIS A 126 4.78 -16.08 -10.22
C HIS A 126 4.64 -14.78 -9.40
N GLU A 127 3.69 -14.71 -8.48
CA GLU A 127 3.52 -13.56 -7.58
C GLU A 127 4.48 -13.59 -6.38
N THR A 128 5.24 -14.68 -6.19
CA THR A 128 6.17 -14.87 -5.09
C THR A 128 7.61 -14.59 -5.50
N TYR A 129 8.49 -14.48 -4.50
CA TYR A 129 9.94 -14.39 -4.73
C TYR A 129 10.63 -15.75 -4.86
N GLY A 130 9.88 -16.85 -4.98
CA GLY A 130 10.41 -18.18 -5.22
C GLY A 130 10.26 -19.12 -4.03
N GLU A 131 11.07 -20.17 -4.03
CA GLU A 131 10.98 -21.27 -3.06
C GLU A 131 11.86 -21.09 -1.82
N ASP A 132 12.87 -20.22 -1.90
CA ASP A 132 13.82 -20.01 -0.80
C ASP A 132 13.26 -19.02 0.24
N PRO A 133 13.14 -19.43 1.51
CA PRO A 133 12.60 -18.56 2.56
C PRO A 133 13.52 -17.38 2.91
N TYR A 134 14.84 -17.53 2.77
CA TYR A 134 15.78 -16.44 3.05
C TYR A 134 15.68 -15.34 1.99
N LEU A 135 15.70 -15.72 0.72
CA LEU A 135 15.53 -14.78 -0.39
C LEU A 135 14.17 -14.07 -0.30
N THR A 136 13.11 -14.82 -0.05
CA THR A 136 11.75 -14.27 0.13
C THR A 136 11.69 -13.28 1.27
N ALA A 137 12.30 -13.57 2.42
CA ALA A 137 12.34 -12.66 3.56
C ALA A 137 13.12 -11.37 3.24
N THR A 138 14.29 -11.50 2.58
CA THR A 138 15.15 -10.37 2.25
C THR A 138 14.49 -9.45 1.24
N LEU A 139 14.02 -9.96 0.12
CA LEU A 139 13.37 -9.17 -0.92
C LEU A 139 12.01 -8.64 -0.48
N GLY A 140 11.23 -9.45 0.24
CA GLY A 140 9.95 -9.02 0.78
C GLY A 140 10.08 -7.87 1.77
N LYS A 141 11.09 -7.92 2.64
CA LYS A 141 11.42 -6.81 3.54
C LYS A 141 11.76 -5.54 2.76
N ALA A 142 12.65 -5.66 1.76
CA ALA A 142 13.08 -4.53 0.93
C ALA A 142 11.87 -3.87 0.22
N TYR A 143 11.00 -4.68 -0.36
CA TYR A 143 9.79 -4.20 -1.02
C TYR A 143 8.86 -3.45 -0.06
N VAL A 144 8.62 -4.01 1.12
CA VAL A 144 7.77 -3.39 2.16
C VAL A 144 8.38 -2.08 2.66
N GLU A 145 9.71 -2.04 2.86
CA GLU A 145 10.40 -0.80 3.26
C GLU A 145 10.28 0.28 2.17
N GLY A 146 10.36 -0.08 0.89
CA GLY A 146 10.09 0.82 -0.22
C GLY A 146 8.65 1.34 -0.21
N LEU A 147 7.67 0.44 -0.11
CA LEU A 147 6.25 0.81 -0.07
C LEU A 147 5.88 1.71 1.12
N GLN A 148 6.45 1.45 2.29
CA GLN A 148 6.18 2.23 3.50
C GLN A 148 6.99 3.51 3.58
N GLY A 149 8.02 3.64 2.75
CA GLY A 149 9.02 4.67 2.83
C GLY A 149 9.99 4.47 4.01
N ASN A 150 11.27 4.72 3.77
CA ASN A 150 12.22 4.93 4.86
C ASN A 150 12.05 6.35 5.41
N GLY A 151 12.66 6.65 6.56
CA GLY A 151 12.51 7.96 7.20
C GLY A 151 12.92 9.15 6.34
N GLU A 152 13.82 8.96 5.38
CA GLU A 152 14.28 9.99 4.44
C GLU A 152 13.34 10.14 3.25
N THR A 153 12.92 9.04 2.64
CA THR A 153 11.97 9.05 1.53
C THR A 153 10.62 9.60 1.97
N MET A 154 10.12 9.19 3.14
CA MET A 154 8.90 9.73 3.74
C MET A 154 9.01 11.23 4.07
N LYS A 155 10.19 11.69 4.47
CA LYS A 155 10.43 13.11 4.74
C LYS A 155 10.40 13.92 3.45
N ALA A 156 11.11 13.47 2.42
CA ALA A 156 11.13 14.12 1.11
C ALA A 156 9.74 14.11 0.45
N PHE A 157 9.00 13.01 0.61
CA PHE A 157 7.65 12.84 0.12
C PHE A 157 6.67 13.80 0.80
N ASN A 158 6.70 13.90 2.13
CA ASN A 158 5.88 14.84 2.88
C ASN A 158 6.22 16.29 2.58
N GLU A 159 7.48 16.60 2.31
CA GLU A 159 7.91 17.95 1.90
C GLU A 159 7.40 18.29 0.48
N ARG A 160 7.33 17.33 -0.45
CA ARG A 160 6.76 17.52 -1.79
C ARG A 160 5.23 17.59 -1.78
N GLU A 161 4.57 16.82 -0.94
CA GLU A 161 3.11 16.85 -0.80
C GLU A 161 2.57 18.21 -0.39
N ILE A 162 3.29 18.93 0.47
CA ILE A 162 2.91 20.28 0.90
C ILE A 162 2.89 21.26 -0.28
N LEU A 163 3.67 21.00 -1.33
CA LEU A 163 3.73 21.85 -2.52
C LEU A 163 2.69 21.52 -3.60
N HIS A 164 2.05 20.36 -3.54
CA HIS A 164 1.10 19.88 -4.56
C HIS A 164 -0.31 19.62 -4.06
N MET A 165 -0.57 19.84 -2.77
CA MET A 165 -1.91 19.71 -2.17
C MET A 165 -2.61 21.06 -1.97
N VAL A 166 -2.11 22.13 -2.58
CA VAL A 166 -2.74 23.45 -2.57
C VAL A 166 -3.37 23.72 -3.94
#